data_15308d7bab04476f5acc3328a9c4dd76
#
_entry.id   15308d7bab04476f5acc3328a9c4dd76
#
_cell.length_a   1.000
_cell.length_b   1.000
_cell.length_c   1.000
_cell.angle_alpha   90.00
_cell.angle_beta   90.00
_cell.angle_gamma   90.00
#
_symmetry.space_group_name_H-M   'P 1'
#
loop_
_entity.id
_entity.type
_entity.pdbx_description
1 polymer ?
#
loop_
_entity_poly.entity_id
_entity_poly.type
_entity_poly.pdbx_seq_one_letter_code
_entity_poly.pdbx_strand_id
1 'polypeptide(L)'
;MGADRRTDGRADRGAGRRASRGAARRAARPVSHRRRPGFRGRKPLLLLLSAFLLVGVCAATGIAWDPFAAAGPRAAAAPGAGAPRPSDPGATPAAPPAATAEPGDAPAPSPTPGGADRPQAAPTGSAAARPTGALPFDLPQPAALRSGAAGRKLVFAHYFTPYPLSLDNASADADYYTRNYLDPDGESGKHERYGGLLRDRPLPVQPKGGDWEYANLQQEVRTARAAGIDGFTLDLLSLSGKNWDRSNLLMAAARSVDPAFKIMLMPDMTSLKTDDPAVLAEAIATLGSAPAAHRLADGRLVVSPFKAEEKSAAWWTRTLDILQSRHGVRTAFVPLFLDFGAHSAEFAPISYGFSEWGSRSYVGQEGNTRDVRRAHDLGKIWMQPVSVQDARPNQGIYDEAGNTATLRATWTHAIEDGADWVQLTTWNDYSEGSQFAPSLHNGYAYLDLTSYYLTRFKTGSWPAIVRDTLYLTARTQFAAADPTGDQSLVMSLRRGSAAPRDSVEVLSFLAAPAVVRTAVGSAKDTHEAPAGLHSELLPLKPGTSSAEVVREGRTRAEVELPYPADRSVEVQDLQYYAATSGRGS
;
A
#
# COMPACT_ATOMS: atom_id res chain seq x y z
N MET A 1 34.02 37.11 52.61
CA MET A 1 35.26 37.72 52.17
C MET A 1 35.22 37.69 50.67
N GLY A 2 34.88 38.69 50.06
CA GLY A 2 35.27 40.04 49.74
C GLY A 2 35.40 40.06 48.26
N ALA A 3 34.47 40.66 47.55
CA ALA A 3 34.52 42.05 47.09
C ALA A 3 35.49 42.20 45.91
N ASP A 4 35.32 42.88 44.84
CA ASP A 4 34.38 43.90 44.38
C ASP A 4 35.00 44.54 43.11
N ARG A 5 34.12 45.12 42.28
CA ARG A 5 34.30 46.32 41.41
C ARG A 5 35.00 46.21 40.05
N ARG A 6 34.21 46.45 39.00
CA ARG A 6 33.90 47.75 38.29
C ARG A 6 35.11 48.38 37.61
N THR A 7 34.95 48.75 36.30
CA THR A 7 34.52 50.01 35.69
C THR A 7 34.73 49.91 34.18
N ASP A 8 33.80 50.28 33.36
CA ASP A 8 33.42 51.58 32.74
C ASP A 8 34.43 52.19 31.74
N GLY A 9 33.85 52.62 30.61
CA GLY A 9 34.39 53.60 29.69
C GLY A 9 34.12 53.27 28.22
N ARG A 10 33.11 53.66 27.59
CA ARG A 10 32.51 54.89 27.05
C ARG A 10 33.34 55.60 25.97
N ALA A 11 32.64 55.82 24.83
CA ALA A 11 32.63 56.94 23.87
C ALA A 11 33.77 56.96 22.82
N ASP A 12 33.68 57.47 21.65
CA ASP A 12 32.67 58.34 21.00
C ASP A 12 33.03 58.50 19.49
N ARG A 13 32.04 58.74 18.66
CA ARG A 13 31.91 59.69 17.54
C ARG A 13 32.86 59.74 16.34
N GLY A 14 32.18 59.84 15.17
CA GLY A 14 32.51 60.77 14.10
C GLY A 14 32.35 60.19 12.72
N ALA A 15 31.34 60.38 11.99
CA ALA A 15 30.77 61.53 11.26
C ALA A 15 31.56 61.95 10.01
N GLY A 16 30.88 61.98 8.88
CA GLY A 16 31.26 62.74 7.71
C GLY A 16 31.06 62.04 6.40
N ARG A 17 29.96 62.13 5.74
CA ARG A 17 29.38 63.15 4.84
C ARG A 17 30.08 63.34 3.47
N ARG A 18 29.16 63.21 2.52
CA ARG A 18 28.97 63.91 1.21
C ARG A 18 29.56 63.22 -0.01
N ALA A 19 28.76 62.90 -0.97
CA ALA A 19 27.83 63.60 -1.91
C ALA A 19 28.53 64.00 -3.22
N SER A 20 27.98 63.69 -4.32
CA SER A 20 27.45 64.48 -5.43
C SER A 20 27.44 63.69 -6.74
N ARG A 21 26.31 63.58 -7.35
CA ARG A 21 25.66 64.36 -8.41
C ARG A 21 26.25 64.19 -9.80
N GLY A 22 25.39 63.88 -10.73
CA GLY A 22 25.22 64.44 -12.04
C GLY A 22 24.65 63.43 -13.03
N ALA A 23 23.40 63.43 -13.37
CA ALA A 23 22.63 64.22 -14.33
C ALA A 23 23.06 63.90 -15.78
N ALA A 24 22.26 63.50 -16.63
CA ALA A 24 20.96 63.79 -17.19
C ALA A 24 21.01 63.75 -18.75
N ARG A 25 19.87 63.43 -19.31
CA ARG A 25 19.27 63.92 -20.57
C ARG A 25 19.31 62.96 -21.78
N ARG A 26 18.13 62.59 -22.14
CA ARG A 26 17.13 63.02 -23.18
C ARG A 26 17.43 62.43 -24.55
N ALA A 27 16.55 62.03 -25.36
CA ALA A 27 15.15 62.11 -25.77
C ALA A 27 15.14 61.44 -27.14
N ALA A 28 14.14 60.95 -27.79
CA ALA A 28 12.80 61.36 -28.12
C ALA A 28 12.14 60.29 -29.01
N ARG A 29 10.81 60.22 -28.96
CA ARG A 29 9.89 59.63 -29.93
C ARG A 29 9.81 60.49 -31.22
N PRO A 30 9.19 60.00 -32.34
CA PRO A 30 7.73 59.83 -32.47
C PRO A 30 7.25 58.71 -33.46
N VAL A 31 6.09 58.10 -33.23
CA VAL A 31 4.73 58.25 -33.79
C VAL A 31 4.53 58.09 -35.31
N SER A 32 3.74 57.14 -35.73
CA SER A 32 2.51 57.29 -36.53
C SER A 32 1.86 55.95 -36.92
N HIS A 33 0.63 55.72 -36.50
CA HIS A 33 -0.64 55.61 -37.22
C HIS A 33 -0.76 54.63 -38.40
N ARG A 34 -1.61 53.59 -38.28
CA ARG A 34 -3.02 53.62 -38.78
C ARG A 34 -3.68 52.23 -38.68
N ARG A 35 -4.86 52.25 -38.06
CA ARG A 35 -6.19 51.71 -38.37
C ARG A 35 -6.49 50.21 -38.31
N ARG A 36 -7.47 49.98 -37.43
CA ARG A 36 -8.39 48.83 -37.31
C ARG A 36 -9.32 48.68 -38.51
N PRO A 37 -10.03 47.50 -38.72
CA PRO A 37 -11.14 47.09 -37.91
C PRO A 37 -11.08 45.58 -37.58
N GLY A 38 -11.48 45.04 -36.46
CA GLY A 38 -12.80 44.82 -35.90
C GLY A 38 -13.39 43.48 -36.29
N PHE A 39 -13.21 42.43 -35.43
CA PHE A 39 -14.23 41.37 -35.36
C PHE A 39 -14.39 40.91 -33.91
N ARG A 40 -15.65 40.82 -33.54
CA ARG A 40 -16.17 40.49 -32.23
C ARG A 40 -15.99 39.01 -31.89
N GLY A 41 -15.65 38.72 -30.64
CA GLY A 41 -16.37 37.81 -29.81
C GLY A 41 -15.92 36.35 -29.72
N ARG A 42 -15.38 35.97 -28.65
CA ARG A 42 -15.79 34.93 -27.72
C ARG A 42 -14.59 34.51 -26.84
N LYS A 43 -14.75 34.70 -25.58
CA LYS A 43 -13.78 34.25 -24.55
C LYS A 43 -13.66 32.72 -24.59
N PRO A 44 -12.46 32.13 -24.45
CA PRO A 44 -12.36 30.74 -24.07
C PRO A 44 -12.37 30.65 -22.53
N LEU A 45 -13.50 30.20 -22.02
CA LEU A 45 -13.64 29.62 -20.71
C LEU A 45 -13.39 28.12 -20.90
N LEU A 46 -12.16 27.65 -20.89
CA LEU A 46 -11.84 26.22 -20.96
C LEU A 46 -10.40 26.00 -20.50
N LEU A 47 -10.19 25.98 -19.19
CA LEU A 47 -8.97 25.44 -18.57
C LEU A 47 -9.20 25.25 -17.06
N LEU A 48 -10.16 24.39 -16.71
CA LEU A 48 -10.32 23.83 -15.36
C LEU A 48 -11.32 22.65 -15.40
N LEU A 49 -11.07 21.68 -16.27
CA LEU A 49 -11.84 20.43 -16.27
C LEU A 49 -10.98 19.29 -16.85
N SER A 50 -9.89 18.92 -16.20
CA SER A 50 -9.09 17.75 -16.57
C SER A 50 -8.53 16.97 -15.40
N ALA A 51 -8.94 17.26 -14.15
CA ALA A 51 -8.50 16.52 -12.97
C ALA A 51 -9.58 15.58 -12.40
N PHE A 52 -10.75 15.48 -13.01
CA PHE A 52 -11.90 14.75 -12.44
C PHE A 52 -12.37 13.53 -13.24
N LEU A 53 -11.62 13.01 -14.19
CA LEU A 53 -12.13 11.96 -15.10
C LEU A 53 -11.43 10.61 -15.00
N LEU A 54 -10.74 10.29 -13.89
CA LEU A 54 -10.06 8.98 -13.77
C LEU A 54 -10.44 8.15 -12.52
N VAL A 55 -11.31 8.64 -11.66
CA VAL A 55 -11.92 7.84 -10.58
C VAL A 55 -13.36 7.40 -10.93
N GLY A 56 -13.94 7.94 -12.00
CA GLY A 56 -15.34 7.74 -12.39
C GLY A 56 -15.66 6.50 -13.24
N VAL A 57 -14.66 5.75 -13.73
CA VAL A 57 -14.94 4.65 -14.68
C VAL A 57 -15.41 3.36 -13.97
N CYS A 58 -15.11 3.16 -12.69
CA CYS A 58 -15.69 2.02 -11.95
C CYS A 58 -17.13 2.24 -11.49
N ALA A 59 -17.63 3.49 -11.50
CA ALA A 59 -18.99 3.80 -11.04
C ALA A 59 -20.05 3.79 -12.17
N ALA A 60 -19.66 3.80 -13.46
CA ALA A 60 -20.59 3.90 -14.60
C ALA A 60 -21.02 2.57 -15.21
N THR A 61 -20.44 1.43 -14.82
CA THR A 61 -20.76 0.12 -15.40
C THR A 61 -21.51 -0.80 -14.45
N GLY A 62 -22.22 -0.36 -13.45
CA GLY A 62 -23.20 -1.15 -12.67
C GLY A 62 -22.80 -2.59 -12.31
N ILE A 63 -21.52 -2.97 -12.37
CA ILE A 63 -21.02 -4.29 -12.06
C ILE A 63 -20.56 -4.26 -10.61
N ALA A 64 -21.38 -4.76 -9.72
CA ALA A 64 -20.94 -5.11 -8.38
C ALA A 64 -19.80 -6.13 -8.52
N TRP A 65 -18.58 -5.72 -8.18
CA TRP A 65 -17.42 -6.60 -8.18
C TRP A 65 -17.56 -7.56 -7.00
N ASP A 66 -18.04 -8.77 -7.28
CA ASP A 66 -17.99 -9.91 -6.35
C ASP A 66 -16.88 -10.85 -6.83
N PRO A 67 -15.70 -10.84 -6.22
CA PRO A 67 -14.60 -11.72 -6.61
C PRO A 67 -14.90 -13.21 -6.39
N PHE A 68 -16.08 -13.56 -5.87
CA PHE A 68 -16.46 -14.93 -5.49
C PHE A 68 -17.78 -15.40 -6.10
N ALA A 69 -18.40 -14.68 -7.03
CA ALA A 69 -19.61 -15.14 -7.69
C ALA A 69 -19.29 -16.29 -8.66
N ALA A 70 -19.57 -17.51 -8.23
CA ALA A 70 -19.54 -18.67 -9.11
C ALA A 70 -20.63 -18.52 -10.19
N ALA A 71 -20.23 -18.50 -11.46
CA ALA A 71 -21.14 -18.44 -12.61
C ALA A 71 -21.92 -19.76 -12.76
N GLY A 72 -23.21 -19.75 -12.43
CA GLY A 72 -24.15 -20.76 -12.89
C GLY A 72 -24.65 -20.42 -14.30
N PRO A 73 -25.03 -21.42 -15.13
CA PRO A 73 -25.38 -21.19 -16.54
C PRO A 73 -26.69 -20.42 -16.68
N ARG A 74 -26.66 -19.33 -17.47
CA ARG A 74 -27.83 -18.56 -17.86
C ARG A 74 -28.57 -19.24 -19.02
N ALA A 75 -29.80 -19.64 -18.77
CA ALA A 75 -30.78 -19.99 -19.83
C ALA A 75 -31.43 -18.69 -20.34
N ALA A 76 -31.57 -18.61 -21.66
CA ALA A 76 -32.22 -17.49 -22.36
C ALA A 76 -33.75 -17.53 -22.13
N ALA A 77 -34.36 -16.39 -21.84
CA ALA A 77 -35.79 -16.19 -21.79
C ALA A 77 -36.23 -15.08 -22.75
N ALA A 78 -37.23 -15.40 -23.56
CA ALA A 78 -37.99 -14.46 -24.38
C ALA A 78 -39.30 -14.02 -23.67
N PRO A 79 -39.97 -12.90 -24.04
CA PRO A 79 -40.91 -12.17 -23.21
C PRO A 79 -42.37 -12.50 -23.40
N GLY A 80 -43.22 -12.32 -22.37
CA GLY A 80 -44.69 -12.31 -22.55
C GLY A 80 -45.52 -12.32 -21.25
N ALA A 81 -46.06 -11.18 -20.94
CA ALA A 81 -47.34 -10.79 -20.34
C ALA A 81 -48.09 -11.60 -19.24
N GLY A 82 -48.55 -10.91 -18.17
CA GLY A 82 -49.85 -11.08 -17.53
C GLY A 82 -49.87 -11.62 -16.08
N ALA A 83 -50.20 -10.79 -15.08
CA ALA A 83 -50.66 -11.16 -13.75
C ALA A 83 -52.15 -11.52 -13.73
N PRO A 84 -52.74 -12.20 -12.70
CA PRO A 84 -52.78 -11.85 -11.29
C PRO A 84 -52.74 -12.98 -10.23
N ARG A 85 -52.61 -12.61 -8.96
CA ARG A 85 -52.66 -13.32 -7.68
C ARG A 85 -54.07 -13.84 -7.29
N PRO A 86 -54.34 -14.52 -6.13
CA PRO A 86 -53.51 -15.28 -5.17
C PRO A 86 -54.11 -16.64 -4.70
N SER A 87 -53.38 -17.47 -3.92
CA SER A 87 -53.88 -18.23 -2.77
C SER A 87 -52.90 -19.30 -2.25
N ASP A 88 -52.58 -19.26 -0.97
CA ASP A 88 -52.01 -20.29 -0.09
C ASP A 88 -53.09 -21.32 0.32
N PRO A 89 -52.85 -22.46 1.04
CA PRO A 89 -51.66 -23.05 1.62
C PRO A 89 -51.55 -24.61 1.58
N GLY A 90 -50.38 -25.18 1.96
CA GLY A 90 -50.40 -26.46 2.71
C GLY A 90 -49.57 -27.63 2.22
N ALA A 91 -48.73 -28.12 3.13
CA ALA A 91 -48.28 -29.52 3.33
C ALA A 91 -46.93 -29.98 2.75
N THR A 92 -45.94 -30.11 3.62
CA THR A 92 -44.88 -31.14 3.62
C THR A 92 -45.47 -32.57 3.78
N PRO A 93 -44.85 -33.71 3.31
CA PRO A 93 -43.59 -34.23 3.84
C PRO A 93 -42.71 -35.17 2.95
N ALA A 94 -41.53 -35.51 3.49
CA ALA A 94 -40.78 -36.77 3.46
C ALA A 94 -39.78 -37.09 2.32
N ALA A 95 -38.51 -37.26 2.69
CA ALA A 95 -37.50 -38.17 2.09
C ALA A 95 -37.73 -39.62 2.60
N PRO A 96 -36.97 -40.65 2.23
CA PRO A 96 -35.80 -40.98 1.44
C PRO A 96 -35.99 -42.25 0.56
N PRO A 97 -35.05 -43.14 0.14
CA PRO A 97 -33.70 -43.45 0.63
C PRO A 97 -32.63 -43.76 -0.46
N ALA A 98 -31.42 -44.03 0.02
CA ALA A 98 -30.22 -44.41 -0.69
C ALA A 98 -30.23 -45.77 -1.37
N ALA A 99 -29.41 -45.95 -2.40
CA ALA A 99 -28.89 -47.26 -2.81
C ALA A 99 -27.48 -47.15 -3.41
N THR A 100 -26.61 -47.95 -2.85
CA THR A 100 -25.24 -48.32 -3.18
C THR A 100 -25.12 -49.07 -4.49
N ALA A 101 -23.99 -48.86 -5.24
CA ALA A 101 -23.23 -49.91 -5.94
C ALA A 101 -21.91 -49.38 -6.50
N GLU A 102 -20.83 -50.03 -6.14
CA GLU A 102 -19.49 -50.07 -6.75
C GLU A 102 -19.39 -51.20 -7.79
N PRO A 103 -18.17 -51.49 -8.37
CA PRO A 103 -17.37 -50.74 -9.35
C PRO A 103 -17.18 -51.60 -10.64
N GLY A 104 -16.67 -50.98 -11.69
CA GLY A 104 -16.31 -51.65 -12.95
C GLY A 104 -15.03 -51.08 -13.58
N ASP A 105 -14.15 -52.01 -13.88
CA ASP A 105 -12.77 -51.88 -14.35
C ASP A 105 -12.50 -51.04 -15.61
N ALA A 106 -11.27 -50.54 -15.64
CA ALA A 106 -10.63 -49.84 -16.73
C ALA A 106 -10.25 -50.77 -17.92
N PRO A 107 -9.94 -50.19 -19.09
CA PRO A 107 -8.59 -50.43 -19.61
C PRO A 107 -7.87 -49.17 -20.14
N ALA A 108 -6.54 -49.25 -20.02
CA ALA A 108 -5.58 -48.25 -20.46
C ALA A 108 -5.52 -48.09 -21.99
N PRO A 109 -5.16 -46.92 -22.52
CA PRO A 109 -4.63 -46.75 -23.86
C PRO A 109 -3.13 -46.51 -23.88
N SER A 110 -2.49 -47.08 -24.87
CA SER A 110 -1.09 -46.97 -25.26
C SER A 110 -0.78 -45.63 -25.94
N PRO A 111 0.49 -45.25 -26.10
CA PRO A 111 0.97 -43.90 -26.33
C PRO A 111 1.02 -43.50 -27.80
N THR A 112 0.88 -42.23 -28.09
CA THR A 112 1.18 -41.63 -29.38
C THR A 112 2.14 -40.44 -29.18
N PRO A 113 3.11 -40.24 -30.05
CA PRO A 113 4.19 -39.28 -29.90
C PRO A 113 3.91 -37.96 -30.64
N GLY A 114 4.51 -36.88 -30.19
CA GLY A 114 4.59 -35.67 -30.98
C GLY A 114 4.64 -34.42 -30.12
N GLY A 115 5.83 -33.93 -29.88
CA GLY A 115 6.11 -32.77 -29.09
C GLY A 115 5.70 -31.45 -29.73
N ALA A 116 5.40 -30.52 -28.89
CA ALA A 116 5.68 -29.11 -29.10
C ALA A 116 6.09 -28.58 -27.72
N ASP A 117 7.23 -27.93 -27.69
CA ASP A 117 7.78 -27.29 -26.51
C ASP A 117 6.75 -26.30 -25.94
N ARG A 118 6.25 -26.59 -24.76
CA ARG A 118 5.55 -25.61 -23.93
C ARG A 118 6.61 -24.71 -23.27
N PRO A 119 6.37 -23.40 -23.17
CA PRO A 119 7.19 -22.54 -22.36
C PRO A 119 7.20 -23.05 -20.91
N GLN A 120 8.39 -23.09 -20.35
CA GLN A 120 8.64 -23.57 -19.01
C GLN A 120 7.89 -22.69 -18.01
N ALA A 121 6.94 -23.26 -17.29
CA ALA A 121 6.32 -22.62 -16.14
C ALA A 121 7.40 -22.10 -15.20
N ALA A 122 7.14 -20.93 -14.60
CA ALA A 122 7.99 -20.34 -13.57
C ALA A 122 8.41 -21.42 -12.55
N PRO A 123 9.64 -21.38 -12.03
CA PRO A 123 10.12 -22.41 -11.13
C PRO A 123 9.15 -22.57 -9.97
N THR A 124 8.61 -23.77 -9.81
CA THR A 124 7.80 -24.15 -8.66
C THR A 124 8.65 -24.01 -7.41
N GLY A 125 8.53 -22.83 -6.78
CA GLY A 125 9.23 -22.54 -5.54
C GLY A 125 8.85 -23.57 -4.50
N SER A 126 9.83 -24.30 -4.02
CA SER A 126 9.77 -25.15 -2.84
C SER A 126 9.00 -24.43 -1.73
N ALA A 127 8.14 -25.14 -1.02
CA ALA A 127 7.36 -24.62 0.11
C ALA A 127 8.19 -23.64 0.93
N ALA A 128 7.77 -22.37 0.98
CA ALA A 128 8.52 -21.28 1.57
C ALA A 128 8.96 -21.66 3.00
N ALA A 129 10.26 -21.87 3.16
CA ALA A 129 10.87 -22.06 4.47
C ALA A 129 10.55 -20.83 5.33
N ARG A 130 10.31 -21.02 6.62
CA ARG A 130 10.18 -19.91 7.57
C ARG A 130 11.44 -19.06 7.48
N PRO A 131 11.35 -17.70 7.51
CA PRO A 131 12.53 -16.86 7.48
C PRO A 131 13.46 -17.26 8.62
N THR A 132 14.67 -17.70 8.27
CA THR A 132 15.64 -18.23 9.21
C THR A 132 16.70 -17.20 9.61
N GLY A 133 16.76 -16.08 8.87
CA GLY A 133 17.73 -15.02 9.10
C GLY A 133 17.28 -13.96 10.11
N ALA A 134 18.23 -13.20 10.60
CA ALA A 134 18.00 -12.09 11.52
C ALA A 134 17.92 -10.75 10.76
N LEU A 135 17.21 -9.77 11.33
CA LEU A 135 17.27 -8.38 10.89
C LEU A 135 18.69 -7.82 11.04
N PRO A 136 19.07 -6.79 10.26
CA PRO A 136 20.37 -6.12 10.43
C PRO A 136 20.54 -5.42 11.79
N PHE A 137 19.48 -5.26 12.53
CA PHE A 137 19.39 -4.61 13.85
C PHE A 137 18.57 -5.46 14.82
N ASP A 138 18.66 -5.15 16.10
CA ASP A 138 17.82 -5.79 17.11
C ASP A 138 16.54 -4.96 17.27
N LEU A 139 15.42 -5.53 16.80
CA LEU A 139 14.11 -4.90 16.94
C LEU A 139 13.68 -4.93 18.42
N PRO A 140 13.32 -3.78 19.02
CA PRO A 140 12.79 -3.77 20.37
C PRO A 140 11.53 -4.65 20.49
N GLN A 141 11.38 -5.27 21.65
CA GLN A 141 10.17 -6.08 21.93
C GLN A 141 8.89 -5.23 21.74
N PRO A 142 7.80 -5.81 21.23
CA PRO A 142 6.55 -5.07 20.98
C PRO A 142 6.04 -4.29 22.21
N ALA A 143 6.24 -4.80 23.43
CA ALA A 143 5.87 -4.09 24.65
C ALA A 143 6.65 -2.78 24.83
N ALA A 144 7.94 -2.76 24.51
CA ALA A 144 8.77 -1.56 24.59
C ALA A 144 8.33 -0.51 23.54
N LEU A 145 7.99 -0.95 22.32
CA LEU A 145 7.49 -0.08 21.26
C LEU A 145 6.08 0.50 21.53
N ARG A 146 5.37 0.00 22.54
CA ARG A 146 4.03 0.43 22.93
C ARG A 146 3.99 1.16 24.28
N SER A 147 5.13 1.45 24.88
CA SER A 147 5.24 2.09 26.19
C SER A 147 5.74 3.54 26.11
N GLY A 148 5.39 4.36 27.10
CA GLY A 148 5.87 5.74 27.23
C GLY A 148 5.63 6.61 26.00
N ALA A 149 6.66 7.31 25.55
CA ALA A 149 6.59 8.16 24.35
C ALA A 149 6.36 7.34 23.06
N ALA A 150 7.00 6.16 22.96
CA ALA A 150 6.82 5.24 21.83
C ALA A 150 5.37 4.79 21.67
N GLY A 151 4.65 4.58 22.77
CA GLY A 151 3.24 4.17 22.74
C GLY A 151 2.26 5.23 22.26
N ARG A 152 2.69 6.48 22.10
CA ARG A 152 1.87 7.56 21.49
C ARG A 152 2.02 7.63 19.98
N LYS A 153 3.10 7.11 19.41
CA LYS A 153 3.40 7.02 17.99
C LYS A 153 2.89 5.68 17.47
N LEU A 154 1.69 5.66 16.88
CA LEU A 154 1.04 4.43 16.42
C LEU A 154 1.32 4.19 14.94
N VAL A 155 1.48 2.92 14.59
CA VAL A 155 1.67 2.46 13.21
C VAL A 155 0.62 1.40 12.89
N PHE A 156 -0.24 1.70 11.93
CA PHE A 156 -1.24 0.79 11.40
C PHE A 156 -0.88 0.41 9.96
N ALA A 157 -1.34 -0.76 9.50
CA ALA A 157 -1.25 -1.14 8.11
C ALA A 157 -2.66 -1.36 7.55
N HIS A 158 -2.92 -0.83 6.35
CA HIS A 158 -4.22 -0.96 5.70
C HIS A 158 -4.45 -2.41 5.25
N TYR A 159 -5.43 -3.07 5.86
CA TYR A 159 -5.78 -4.45 5.59
C TYR A 159 -6.94 -4.55 4.60
N PHE A 160 -6.66 -5.13 3.42
CA PHE A 160 -7.61 -5.32 2.34
C PHE A 160 -8.14 -6.75 2.35
N THR A 161 -9.43 -6.92 2.70
CA THR A 161 -10.02 -8.24 2.95
C THR A 161 -10.03 -9.21 1.77
N PRO A 162 -10.01 -8.81 0.48
CA PRO A 162 -9.99 -9.71 -0.65
C PRO A 162 -8.75 -10.60 -0.81
N TYR A 163 -7.59 -10.18 -0.27
CA TYR A 163 -6.32 -10.87 -0.48
C TYR A 163 -5.68 -11.41 0.80
N PRO A 164 -6.32 -12.38 1.52
CA PRO A 164 -5.72 -13.03 2.67
C PRO A 164 -4.60 -13.99 2.24
N LEU A 165 -3.88 -14.60 3.19
CA LEU A 165 -2.81 -15.56 2.92
C LEU A 165 -3.22 -16.74 2.02
N SER A 166 -4.48 -17.15 2.05
CA SER A 166 -5.05 -18.17 1.17
C SER A 166 -6.53 -17.91 0.96
N LEU A 167 -7.05 -18.27 -0.22
CA LEU A 167 -8.44 -18.11 -0.61
C LEU A 167 -9.23 -19.40 -0.58
N ASP A 168 -8.55 -20.55 -0.71
CA ASP A 168 -9.16 -21.87 -0.88
C ASP A 168 -8.44 -22.99 -0.12
N ASN A 169 -7.40 -22.65 0.66
CA ASN A 169 -6.61 -23.59 1.43
C ASN A 169 -5.96 -24.71 0.61
N ALA A 170 -5.71 -24.45 -0.67
CA ALA A 170 -5.00 -25.40 -1.54
C ALA A 170 -3.47 -25.19 -1.46
N SER A 171 -2.70 -26.14 -2.02
CA SER A 171 -1.25 -26.03 -2.16
C SER A 171 -0.88 -24.91 -3.15
N ALA A 172 0.30 -24.31 -2.98
CA ALA A 172 0.74 -23.13 -3.72
C ALA A 172 0.72 -23.26 -5.25
N ASP A 173 0.97 -24.46 -5.75
CA ASP A 173 0.97 -24.81 -7.17
C ASP A 173 -0.44 -24.96 -7.77
N ALA A 174 -1.45 -25.09 -6.93
CA ALA A 174 -2.83 -25.35 -7.33
C ALA A 174 -3.86 -24.45 -6.62
N ASP A 175 -3.41 -23.45 -5.87
CA ASP A 175 -4.31 -22.55 -5.15
C ASP A 175 -4.96 -21.50 -6.05
N TYR A 176 -5.93 -20.78 -5.49
CA TYR A 176 -6.71 -19.80 -6.24
C TYR A 176 -5.85 -18.65 -6.80
N TYR A 177 -4.82 -18.20 -6.08
CA TYR A 177 -3.92 -17.17 -6.57
C TYR A 177 -3.22 -17.59 -7.85
N THR A 178 -2.64 -18.81 -7.86
CA THR A 178 -1.89 -19.34 -9.00
C THR A 178 -2.79 -19.62 -10.20
N ARG A 179 -3.96 -20.25 -9.98
CA ARG A 179 -4.85 -20.68 -11.06
C ARG A 179 -5.71 -19.56 -11.65
N ASN A 180 -5.92 -18.48 -10.90
CA ASN A 180 -6.89 -17.46 -11.30
C ASN A 180 -6.33 -16.05 -11.34
N TYR A 181 -5.63 -15.60 -10.30
CA TYR A 181 -5.26 -14.17 -10.20
C TYR A 181 -3.94 -13.84 -10.88
N LEU A 182 -2.98 -14.77 -10.86
CA LEU A 182 -1.70 -14.62 -11.55
C LEU A 182 -1.75 -15.08 -13.00
N ASP A 183 -2.73 -15.93 -13.34
CA ASP A 183 -2.92 -16.48 -14.68
C ASP A 183 -3.77 -15.52 -15.53
N PRO A 184 -3.29 -15.07 -16.70
CA PRO A 184 -4.09 -14.27 -17.62
C PRO A 184 -5.41 -14.95 -18.01
N ASP A 185 -5.40 -16.26 -18.21
CA ASP A 185 -6.59 -17.07 -18.56
C ASP A 185 -7.46 -17.39 -17.35
N GLY A 186 -7.01 -17.03 -16.15
CA GLY A 186 -7.70 -17.29 -14.90
C GLY A 186 -9.10 -16.68 -14.86
N GLU A 187 -10.00 -17.28 -14.07
CA GLU A 187 -11.44 -16.92 -13.99
C GLU A 187 -12.11 -16.87 -15.39
N SER A 188 -11.75 -17.80 -16.27
CA SER A 188 -12.24 -17.89 -17.66
C SER A 188 -11.87 -16.69 -18.54
N GLY A 189 -10.63 -16.24 -18.46
CA GLY A 189 -10.09 -15.13 -19.26
C GLY A 189 -10.52 -13.73 -18.81
N LYS A 190 -11.11 -13.63 -17.63
CA LYS A 190 -11.59 -12.34 -17.09
C LYS A 190 -10.48 -11.29 -16.97
N HIS A 191 -9.24 -11.74 -16.81
CA HIS A 191 -8.08 -10.90 -16.57
C HIS A 191 -7.09 -10.83 -17.75
N GLU A 192 -7.41 -11.50 -18.87
CA GLU A 192 -6.58 -11.55 -20.09
C GLU A 192 -6.19 -10.16 -20.59
N ARG A 193 -7.16 -9.23 -20.63
CA ARG A 193 -6.95 -7.86 -21.13
C ARG A 193 -5.75 -7.16 -20.51
N TYR A 194 -5.45 -7.41 -19.23
CA TYR A 194 -4.34 -6.78 -18.48
C TYR A 194 -3.30 -7.81 -17.99
N GLY A 195 -3.31 -9.01 -18.57
CA GLY A 195 -2.27 -10.02 -18.36
C GLY A 195 -2.28 -10.64 -16.96
N GLY A 196 -3.46 -10.93 -16.40
CA GLY A 196 -3.65 -11.40 -15.03
C GLY A 196 -4.03 -10.29 -14.06
N LEU A 197 -4.79 -10.62 -13.01
CA LEU A 197 -5.25 -9.65 -12.02
C LEU A 197 -4.10 -9.10 -11.17
N LEU A 198 -3.22 -9.98 -10.75
CA LEU A 198 -2.10 -9.68 -9.85
C LEU A 198 -0.75 -9.92 -10.55
N ARG A 199 0.31 -9.33 -9.99
CA ARG A 199 1.70 -9.60 -10.37
C ARG A 199 2.48 -10.29 -9.25
N ASP A 200 2.01 -10.15 -8.01
CA ASP A 200 2.57 -10.79 -6.82
C ASP A 200 1.44 -11.32 -5.94
N ARG A 201 1.76 -12.12 -4.96
CA ARG A 201 0.82 -12.76 -4.04
C ARG A 201 1.44 -12.92 -2.65
N PRO A 202 0.61 -13.18 -1.60
CA PRO A 202 1.15 -13.55 -0.29
C PRO A 202 2.15 -14.70 -0.40
N LEU A 203 3.16 -14.72 0.47
CA LEU A 203 4.02 -15.91 0.63
C LEU A 203 3.13 -17.14 0.82
N PRO A 204 3.30 -18.17 -0.02
CA PRO A 204 2.49 -19.36 0.05
C PRO A 204 2.52 -20.03 1.43
N VAL A 205 1.38 -20.47 1.89
CA VAL A 205 1.25 -21.22 3.14
C VAL A 205 0.78 -22.63 2.85
N GLN A 206 1.22 -23.60 3.66
CA GLN A 206 0.70 -24.97 3.55
C GLN A 206 -0.78 -25.00 3.95
N PRO A 207 -1.61 -25.84 3.31
CA PRO A 207 -2.98 -26.08 3.71
C PRO A 207 -3.09 -26.45 5.19
N LYS A 208 -4.07 -25.89 5.88
CA LYS A 208 -4.28 -26.07 7.31
C LYS A 208 -5.57 -26.83 7.55
N GLY A 209 -5.59 -27.69 8.58
CA GLY A 209 -6.83 -28.33 9.04
C GLY A 209 -7.68 -27.38 9.89
N GLY A 210 -8.94 -27.75 10.09
CA GLY A 210 -9.87 -27.00 10.95
C GLY A 210 -10.24 -25.63 10.38
N ASP A 211 -10.32 -24.63 11.24
CA ASP A 211 -10.62 -23.25 10.87
C ASP A 211 -9.37 -22.58 10.26
N TRP A 212 -9.07 -22.89 9.03
CA TRP A 212 -7.87 -22.47 8.32
C TRP A 212 -7.86 -20.97 8.02
N GLU A 213 -9.02 -20.34 7.71
CA GLU A 213 -9.09 -18.89 7.49
C GLU A 213 -8.70 -18.13 8.76
N TYR A 214 -9.27 -18.53 9.88
CA TYR A 214 -8.92 -17.96 11.18
C TYR A 214 -7.42 -18.13 11.52
N ALA A 215 -6.89 -19.34 11.30
CA ALA A 215 -5.48 -19.62 11.54
C ALA A 215 -4.54 -18.79 10.63
N ASN A 216 -4.96 -18.53 9.38
CA ASN A 216 -4.24 -17.65 8.46
C ASN A 216 -4.27 -16.19 8.92
N LEU A 217 -5.43 -15.67 9.30
CA LEU A 217 -5.57 -14.32 9.84
C LEU A 217 -4.74 -14.14 11.13
N GLN A 218 -4.71 -15.13 12.00
CA GLN A 218 -3.82 -15.12 13.16
C GLN A 218 -2.32 -15.05 12.75
N GLN A 219 -1.94 -15.71 11.66
CA GLN A 219 -0.57 -15.66 11.15
C GLN A 219 -0.23 -14.27 10.64
N GLU A 220 -1.12 -13.61 9.90
CA GLU A 220 -0.93 -12.23 9.43
C GLU A 220 -0.76 -11.26 10.61
N VAL A 221 -1.62 -11.37 11.62
CA VAL A 221 -1.49 -10.57 12.86
C VAL A 221 -0.16 -10.82 13.57
N ARG A 222 0.31 -12.08 13.68
CA ARG A 222 1.62 -12.38 14.27
C ARG A 222 2.77 -11.77 13.47
N THR A 223 2.69 -11.81 12.14
CA THR A 223 3.69 -11.25 11.24
C THR A 223 3.77 -9.73 11.38
N ALA A 224 2.64 -9.03 11.33
CA ALA A 224 2.57 -7.59 11.49
C ALA A 224 3.07 -7.15 12.89
N ARG A 225 2.60 -7.84 13.94
CA ARG A 225 3.03 -7.59 15.32
C ARG A 225 4.54 -7.79 15.52
N ALA A 226 5.09 -8.84 14.92
CA ALA A 226 6.53 -9.14 15.00
C ALA A 226 7.39 -8.07 14.31
N ALA A 227 6.84 -7.33 13.35
CA ALA A 227 7.48 -6.18 12.71
C ALA A 227 7.37 -4.87 13.51
N GLY A 228 6.64 -4.86 14.63
CA GLY A 228 6.44 -3.68 15.48
C GLY A 228 5.17 -2.88 15.15
N ILE A 229 4.33 -3.33 14.23
CA ILE A 229 3.06 -2.71 13.85
C ILE A 229 2.06 -2.86 15.01
N ASP A 230 1.29 -1.79 15.30
CA ASP A 230 0.35 -1.73 16.41
C ASP A 230 -1.03 -2.31 16.07
N GLY A 231 -1.36 -2.37 14.78
CA GLY A 231 -2.66 -2.84 14.34
C GLY A 231 -2.89 -2.73 12.85
N PHE A 232 -4.11 -3.05 12.44
CA PHE A 232 -4.56 -2.83 11.07
C PHE A 232 -5.63 -1.74 11.00
N THR A 233 -5.62 -0.95 9.91
CA THR A 233 -6.82 -0.24 9.46
C THR A 233 -7.58 -1.19 8.56
N LEU A 234 -8.73 -1.64 9.04
CA LEU A 234 -9.55 -2.64 8.35
C LEU A 234 -10.45 -1.98 7.31
N ASP A 235 -10.21 -2.28 6.07
CA ASP A 235 -11.02 -1.80 4.95
C ASP A 235 -12.40 -2.51 4.94
N LEU A 236 -13.45 -1.73 5.15
CA LEU A 236 -14.83 -2.20 5.13
C LEU A 236 -15.44 -1.99 3.75
N LEU A 237 -15.22 -2.97 2.86
CA LEU A 237 -15.71 -2.93 1.47
C LEU A 237 -17.21 -3.22 1.34
N SER A 238 -17.79 -3.93 2.32
CA SER A 238 -19.20 -4.30 2.34
C SER A 238 -19.69 -4.51 3.76
N LEU A 239 -21.00 -4.42 3.98
CA LEU A 239 -21.64 -4.61 5.28
C LEU A 239 -22.28 -6.02 5.41
N SER A 240 -21.99 -6.93 4.50
CA SER A 240 -22.47 -8.32 4.49
C SER A 240 -21.58 -9.19 3.60
N GLY A 241 -21.78 -10.52 3.65
CA GLY A 241 -21.06 -11.48 2.82
C GLY A 241 -19.59 -11.67 3.22
N LYS A 242 -18.79 -12.28 2.35
CA LYS A 242 -17.44 -12.75 2.67
C LYS A 242 -16.49 -11.69 3.23
N ASN A 243 -16.53 -10.47 2.69
CA ASN A 243 -15.66 -9.40 3.21
C ASN A 243 -16.05 -8.98 4.64
N TRP A 244 -17.35 -8.91 4.93
CA TRP A 244 -17.87 -8.66 6.27
C TRP A 244 -17.53 -9.81 7.24
N ASP A 245 -17.71 -11.06 6.81
CA ASP A 245 -17.41 -12.24 7.62
C ASP A 245 -15.92 -12.30 7.94
N ARG A 246 -15.06 -12.01 6.96
CA ARG A 246 -13.60 -11.92 7.16
C ARG A 246 -13.21 -10.77 8.08
N SER A 247 -13.92 -9.64 8.01
CA SER A 247 -13.71 -8.52 8.94
C SER A 247 -13.96 -8.94 10.38
N ASN A 248 -15.06 -9.65 10.64
CA ASN A 248 -15.37 -10.19 11.96
C ASN A 248 -14.33 -11.22 12.42
N LEU A 249 -13.91 -12.09 11.50
CA LEU A 249 -12.90 -13.12 11.80
C LEU A 249 -11.53 -12.48 12.12
N LEU A 250 -11.14 -11.41 11.42
CA LEU A 250 -9.91 -10.65 11.71
C LEU A 250 -9.96 -9.99 13.09
N MET A 251 -11.12 -9.42 13.49
CA MET A 251 -11.31 -8.88 14.84
C MET A 251 -11.05 -9.94 15.92
N ALA A 252 -11.58 -11.15 15.70
CA ALA A 252 -11.36 -12.29 16.60
C ALA A 252 -9.90 -12.75 16.60
N ALA A 253 -9.27 -12.86 15.42
CA ALA A 253 -7.88 -13.26 15.27
C ALA A 253 -6.92 -12.28 15.96
N ALA A 254 -7.11 -10.97 15.76
CA ALA A 254 -6.33 -9.93 16.42
C ALA A 254 -6.40 -10.07 17.95
N ARG A 255 -7.61 -10.20 18.50
CA ARG A 255 -7.83 -10.38 19.92
C ARG A 255 -7.11 -11.60 20.49
N SER A 256 -7.15 -12.71 19.74
CA SER A 256 -6.59 -13.99 20.21
C SER A 256 -5.07 -14.03 20.19
N VAL A 257 -4.44 -13.35 19.22
CA VAL A 257 -2.98 -13.31 19.07
C VAL A 257 -2.36 -12.35 20.09
N ASP A 258 -2.88 -11.14 20.17
CA ASP A 258 -2.41 -10.12 21.09
C ASP A 258 -3.52 -9.11 21.41
N PRO A 259 -4.04 -9.05 22.64
CA PRO A 259 -5.05 -8.06 23.03
C PRO A 259 -4.62 -6.60 22.81
N ALA A 260 -3.31 -6.32 22.68
CA ALA A 260 -2.78 -4.99 22.41
C ALA A 260 -2.69 -4.67 20.91
N PHE A 261 -2.80 -5.66 20.02
CA PHE A 261 -2.90 -5.44 18.58
C PHE A 261 -4.33 -4.99 18.24
N LYS A 262 -4.48 -3.81 17.61
CA LYS A 262 -5.77 -3.16 17.45
C LYS A 262 -6.21 -3.06 16.00
N ILE A 263 -7.53 -3.01 15.81
CA ILE A 263 -8.15 -2.84 14.51
C ILE A 263 -8.87 -1.48 14.50
N MET A 264 -8.43 -0.58 13.64
CA MET A 264 -9.09 0.69 13.35
C MET A 264 -10.09 0.46 12.20
N LEU A 265 -11.34 0.85 12.38
CA LEU A 265 -12.37 0.66 11.37
C LEU A 265 -12.23 1.70 10.26
N MET A 266 -12.15 1.24 9.02
CA MET A 266 -12.00 2.08 7.84
C MET A 266 -13.13 1.80 6.83
N PRO A 267 -14.31 2.41 6.99
CA PRO A 267 -15.35 2.34 5.96
C PRO A 267 -14.82 2.87 4.61
N ASP A 268 -14.87 2.06 3.56
CA ASP A 268 -14.53 2.49 2.21
C ASP A 268 -15.73 3.17 1.55
N MET A 269 -15.69 4.49 1.46
CA MET A 269 -16.81 5.26 0.93
C MET A 269 -16.94 5.17 -0.60
N THR A 270 -15.98 4.56 -1.28
CA THR A 270 -16.09 4.26 -2.71
C THR A 270 -16.81 2.94 -2.98
N SER A 271 -16.67 1.99 -2.06
CA SER A 271 -17.25 0.63 -2.13
C SER A 271 -18.60 0.54 -1.43
N LEU A 272 -18.73 1.18 -0.26
CA LEU A 272 -19.96 1.23 0.52
C LEU A 272 -20.96 2.22 -0.12
N LYS A 273 -21.85 1.73 -0.95
CA LYS A 273 -22.89 2.54 -1.62
C LYS A 273 -24.09 2.77 -0.68
N THR A 274 -23.84 3.25 0.55
CA THR A 274 -24.92 3.60 1.46
C THR A 274 -25.06 5.12 1.55
N ASP A 275 -26.30 5.61 1.39
CA ASP A 275 -26.66 7.01 1.61
C ASP A 275 -27.30 7.24 3.00
N ASP A 276 -27.67 6.16 3.69
CA ASP A 276 -28.23 6.23 5.03
C ASP A 276 -27.14 6.17 6.12
N PRO A 277 -26.90 7.28 6.85
CA PRO A 277 -25.92 7.30 7.94
C PRO A 277 -26.26 6.31 9.07
N ALA A 278 -27.53 5.90 9.24
CA ALA A 278 -27.90 4.96 10.27
C ALA A 278 -27.42 3.54 9.96
N VAL A 279 -27.42 3.14 8.69
CA VAL A 279 -26.92 1.82 8.25
C VAL A 279 -25.42 1.70 8.52
N LEU A 280 -24.64 2.75 8.20
CA LEU A 280 -23.21 2.74 8.48
C LEU A 280 -22.91 2.79 9.98
N ALA A 281 -23.67 3.61 10.74
CA ALA A 281 -23.52 3.69 12.20
C ALA A 281 -23.77 2.35 12.90
N GLU A 282 -24.79 1.59 12.48
CA GLU A 282 -25.06 0.24 12.99
C GLU A 282 -23.87 -0.72 12.76
N ALA A 283 -23.34 -0.73 11.54
CA ALA A 283 -22.20 -1.58 11.18
C ALA A 283 -20.94 -1.21 11.97
N ILE A 284 -20.63 0.10 12.09
CA ILE A 284 -19.51 0.59 12.91
C ILE A 284 -19.70 0.22 14.38
N ALA A 285 -20.92 0.37 14.93
CA ALA A 285 -21.22 0.02 16.32
C ALA A 285 -21.03 -1.49 16.56
N THR A 286 -21.49 -2.31 15.62
CA THR A 286 -21.36 -3.78 15.68
C THR A 286 -19.90 -4.21 15.73
N LEU A 287 -19.08 -3.86 14.74
CA LEU A 287 -17.65 -4.19 14.74
C LEU A 287 -16.89 -3.48 15.86
N GLY A 288 -17.24 -2.23 16.14
CA GLY A 288 -16.64 -1.42 17.20
C GLY A 288 -16.86 -1.98 18.60
N SER A 289 -17.85 -2.87 18.80
CA SER A 289 -18.08 -3.54 20.09
C SER A 289 -17.00 -4.59 20.41
N ALA A 290 -16.28 -5.08 19.39
CA ALA A 290 -15.24 -6.09 19.58
C ALA A 290 -14.05 -5.54 20.39
N PRO A 291 -13.45 -6.34 21.31
CA PRO A 291 -12.31 -5.90 22.13
C PRO A 291 -11.06 -5.52 21.34
N ALA A 292 -10.93 -6.01 20.10
CA ALA A 292 -9.84 -5.64 19.20
C ALA A 292 -10.01 -4.27 18.56
N ALA A 293 -11.23 -3.68 18.56
CA ALA A 293 -11.45 -2.35 18.00
C ALA A 293 -10.57 -1.30 18.69
N HIS A 294 -9.94 -0.44 17.86
CA HIS A 294 -9.05 0.59 18.36
C HIS A 294 -9.84 1.69 19.07
N ARG A 295 -9.50 1.91 20.34
CA ARG A 295 -10.08 2.98 21.16
C ARG A 295 -8.95 3.80 21.78
N LEU A 296 -9.18 5.11 21.87
CA LEU A 296 -8.32 5.99 22.65
C LEU A 296 -8.43 5.67 24.15
N ALA A 297 -7.49 6.19 24.94
CA ALA A 297 -7.47 5.99 26.39
C ALA A 297 -8.75 6.49 27.09
N ASP A 298 -9.46 7.46 26.51
CA ASP A 298 -10.74 7.98 27.00
C ASP A 298 -11.97 7.16 26.55
N GLY A 299 -11.75 6.03 25.90
CA GLY A 299 -12.78 5.09 25.43
C GLY A 299 -13.40 5.40 24.08
N ARG A 300 -13.05 6.53 23.42
CA ARG A 300 -13.57 6.85 22.09
C ARG A 300 -13.09 5.82 21.05
N LEU A 301 -14.04 5.28 20.27
CA LEU A 301 -13.75 4.41 19.13
C LEU A 301 -13.11 5.22 18.01
N VAL A 302 -11.98 4.79 17.49
CA VAL A 302 -11.35 5.43 16.33
C VAL A 302 -12.00 4.91 15.06
N VAL A 303 -12.49 5.83 14.20
CA VAL A 303 -13.08 5.54 12.89
C VAL A 303 -12.39 6.41 11.86
N SER A 304 -11.83 5.78 10.83
CA SER A 304 -11.00 6.44 9.81
C SER A 304 -11.48 6.06 8.40
N PRO A 305 -12.59 6.65 7.92
CA PRO A 305 -13.12 6.27 6.61
C PRO A 305 -12.17 6.63 5.47
N PHE A 306 -12.01 5.69 4.52
CA PHE A 306 -11.32 5.93 3.26
C PHE A 306 -12.18 6.81 2.35
N LYS A 307 -11.56 7.83 1.75
CA LYS A 307 -12.21 8.84 0.89
C LYS A 307 -13.44 9.45 1.57
N ALA A 308 -13.22 9.99 2.76
CA ALA A 308 -14.29 10.54 3.60
C ALA A 308 -15.10 11.64 2.90
N GLU A 309 -14.46 12.38 1.98
CA GLU A 309 -15.06 13.44 1.17
C GLU A 309 -16.12 12.97 0.18
N GLU A 310 -16.31 11.67 -0.02
CA GLU A 310 -17.45 11.14 -0.79
C GLU A 310 -18.79 11.49 -0.13
N LYS A 311 -18.76 11.79 1.16
CA LYS A 311 -19.91 12.32 1.91
C LYS A 311 -19.54 13.66 2.56
N SER A 312 -20.50 14.58 2.66
CA SER A 312 -20.28 15.88 3.30
C SER A 312 -19.98 15.74 4.81
N ALA A 313 -19.33 16.74 5.39
CA ALA A 313 -19.12 16.81 6.84
C ALA A 313 -20.46 16.75 7.63
N ALA A 314 -21.54 17.33 7.08
CA ALA A 314 -22.88 17.26 7.68
C ALA A 314 -23.45 15.83 7.70
N TRP A 315 -23.18 15.02 6.66
CA TRP A 315 -23.57 13.62 6.63
C TRP A 315 -22.80 12.81 7.69
N TRP A 316 -21.50 13.07 7.82
CA TRP A 316 -20.66 12.44 8.84
C TRP A 316 -21.09 12.88 10.26
N THR A 317 -21.42 14.16 10.47
CA THR A 317 -21.97 14.63 11.75
C THR A 317 -23.19 13.79 12.16
N ARG A 318 -24.13 13.58 11.24
CA ARG A 318 -25.30 12.72 11.52
C ARG A 318 -24.92 11.28 11.83
N THR A 319 -23.95 10.70 11.13
CA THR A 319 -23.46 9.34 11.41
C THR A 319 -22.87 9.24 12.82
N LEU A 320 -22.03 10.22 13.20
CA LEU A 320 -21.41 10.28 14.53
C LEU A 320 -22.43 10.53 15.64
N ASP A 321 -23.45 11.37 15.39
CA ASP A 321 -24.56 11.61 16.32
C ASP A 321 -25.41 10.35 16.53
N ILE A 322 -25.65 9.57 15.48
CA ILE A 322 -26.36 8.28 15.57
C ILE A 322 -25.54 7.28 16.39
N LEU A 323 -24.23 7.17 16.12
CA LEU A 323 -23.32 6.33 16.92
C LEU A 323 -23.39 6.68 18.41
N GLN A 324 -23.37 7.96 18.74
CA GLN A 324 -23.45 8.44 20.12
C GLN A 324 -24.85 8.20 20.72
N SER A 325 -25.92 8.63 20.03
CA SER A 325 -27.27 8.71 20.62
C SER A 325 -27.99 7.36 20.65
N ARG A 326 -27.82 6.51 19.62
CA ARG A 326 -28.51 5.21 19.54
C ARG A 326 -27.68 4.06 20.07
N HIS A 327 -26.34 4.10 19.84
CA HIS A 327 -25.45 3.00 20.18
C HIS A 327 -24.55 3.29 21.40
N GLY A 328 -24.56 4.52 21.93
CA GLY A 328 -23.72 4.92 23.06
C GLY A 328 -22.22 4.97 22.72
N VAL A 329 -21.87 4.98 21.45
CA VAL A 329 -20.48 4.92 20.96
C VAL A 329 -19.96 6.33 20.72
N ARG A 330 -19.10 6.83 21.62
CA ARG A 330 -18.31 8.04 21.38
C ARG A 330 -17.18 7.74 20.41
N THR A 331 -16.93 8.62 19.45
CA THR A 331 -15.94 8.41 18.40
C THR A 331 -14.80 9.42 18.44
N ALA A 332 -13.65 9.00 17.98
CA ALA A 332 -12.53 9.83 17.54
C ALA A 332 -12.45 9.67 16.00
N PHE A 333 -12.96 10.65 15.28
CA PHE A 333 -13.07 10.60 13.83
C PHE A 333 -11.76 11.06 13.18
N VAL A 334 -11.16 10.21 12.34
CA VAL A 334 -9.89 10.47 11.64
C VAL A 334 -10.11 10.23 10.14
N PRO A 335 -10.83 11.13 9.44
CA PRO A 335 -11.10 10.94 8.02
C PRO A 335 -9.82 10.92 7.20
N LEU A 336 -9.76 9.99 6.25
CA LEU A 336 -8.74 9.90 5.23
C LEU A 336 -9.29 10.45 3.92
N PHE A 337 -8.54 11.35 3.29
CA PHE A 337 -8.92 12.04 2.06
C PHE A 337 -8.02 11.61 0.88
N LEU A 338 -8.51 11.84 -0.33
CA LEU A 338 -7.68 11.89 -1.54
C LEU A 338 -7.23 13.33 -1.86
N ASP A 339 -7.92 14.33 -1.28
CA ASP A 339 -7.54 15.75 -1.33
C ASP A 339 -7.79 16.40 0.04
N PHE A 340 -6.85 16.17 0.97
CA PHE A 340 -6.90 16.77 2.31
C PHE A 340 -6.94 18.29 2.25
N GLY A 341 -6.20 18.87 1.31
CA GLY A 341 -6.12 20.32 1.13
C GLY A 341 -7.48 20.98 0.92
N ALA A 342 -8.34 20.37 0.12
CA ALA A 342 -9.67 20.89 -0.20
C ALA A 342 -10.67 20.74 0.96
N HIS A 343 -10.55 19.68 1.77
CA HIS A 343 -11.61 19.26 2.71
C HIS A 343 -11.30 19.49 4.18
N SER A 344 -10.04 19.70 4.55
CA SER A 344 -9.59 19.80 5.95
C SER A 344 -10.35 20.81 6.80
N ALA A 345 -10.66 22.00 6.26
CA ALA A 345 -11.33 23.06 7.00
C ALA A 345 -12.80 22.71 7.32
N GLU A 346 -13.52 22.11 6.35
CA GLU A 346 -14.91 21.69 6.52
C GLU A 346 -15.04 20.58 7.56
N PHE A 347 -14.09 19.63 7.56
CA PHE A 347 -14.13 18.47 8.44
C PHE A 347 -13.50 18.72 9.82
N ALA A 348 -12.74 19.81 10.02
CA ALA A 348 -12.04 20.09 11.28
C ALA A 348 -12.94 20.07 12.52
N PRO A 349 -14.18 20.65 12.49
CA PRO A 349 -15.03 20.67 13.69
C PRO A 349 -15.41 19.29 14.24
N ILE A 350 -15.49 18.27 13.37
CA ILE A 350 -15.93 16.92 13.73
C ILE A 350 -14.76 15.92 13.85
N SER A 351 -13.54 16.33 13.49
CA SER A 351 -12.38 15.43 13.42
C SER A 351 -11.53 15.46 14.70
N TYR A 352 -11.01 14.31 15.07
CA TYR A 352 -9.93 14.13 16.04
C TYR A 352 -8.56 14.28 15.38
N GLY A 353 -8.42 13.78 14.18
CA GLY A 353 -7.23 13.81 13.37
C GLY A 353 -7.56 13.72 11.89
N PHE A 354 -6.54 13.67 11.07
CA PHE A 354 -6.66 13.55 9.62
C PHE A 354 -5.65 12.57 9.05
N SER A 355 -5.93 12.08 7.85
CA SER A 355 -5.03 11.31 7.02
C SER A 355 -5.28 11.61 5.55
N GLU A 356 -4.35 11.19 4.69
CA GLU A 356 -4.46 11.19 3.25
C GLU A 356 -3.99 9.85 2.69
N TRP A 357 -4.37 9.50 1.44
CA TRP A 357 -3.89 8.28 0.81
C TRP A 357 -2.43 8.39 0.36
N GLY A 358 -1.98 9.62 0.09
CA GLY A 358 -0.62 10.00 -0.22
C GLY A 358 -0.17 9.73 -1.65
N SER A 359 0.97 10.31 -2.02
CA SER A 359 1.66 10.04 -3.28
C SER A 359 2.43 8.73 -3.22
N ARG A 360 2.39 7.97 -4.31
CA ARG A 360 3.07 6.67 -4.45
C ARG A 360 4.43 6.75 -5.14
N SER A 361 4.94 7.97 -5.35
CA SER A 361 6.26 8.22 -5.92
C SER A 361 7.15 8.94 -4.89
N TYR A 362 8.45 8.73 -4.98
CA TYR A 362 9.43 9.41 -4.11
C TYR A 362 9.59 10.91 -4.41
N VAL A 363 9.08 11.38 -5.54
CA VAL A 363 8.96 12.81 -5.87
C VAL A 363 7.58 13.34 -5.47
N GLY A 364 7.47 14.66 -5.25
CA GLY A 364 6.20 15.29 -4.88
C GLY A 364 5.78 15.04 -3.42
N GLN A 365 6.69 14.58 -2.58
CA GLN A 365 6.43 14.32 -1.16
C GLN A 365 6.40 15.59 -0.30
N GLU A 366 6.77 16.76 -0.85
CA GLU A 366 6.79 18.05 -0.14
C GLU A 366 5.38 18.48 0.32
N GLY A 367 4.33 17.93 -0.29
CA GLY A 367 2.95 18.07 0.17
C GLY A 367 2.76 17.60 1.60
N ASN A 368 3.38 16.49 1.99
CA ASN A 368 3.26 15.89 3.31
C ASN A 368 3.63 16.86 4.44
N THR A 369 4.72 17.62 4.30
CA THR A 369 5.13 18.62 5.30
C THR A 369 4.09 19.71 5.51
N ARG A 370 3.39 20.12 4.45
CA ARG A 370 2.31 21.11 4.53
C ARG A 370 1.08 20.53 5.23
N ASP A 371 0.78 19.27 4.95
CA ASP A 371 -0.41 18.60 5.45
C ASP A 371 -0.30 18.29 6.94
N VAL A 372 0.87 17.83 7.40
CA VAL A 372 1.17 17.68 8.83
C VAL A 372 0.98 19.01 9.57
N ARG A 373 1.60 20.09 9.07
CA ARG A 373 1.48 21.43 9.67
C ARG A 373 0.03 21.90 9.68
N ARG A 374 -0.69 21.75 8.57
CA ARG A 374 -2.09 22.16 8.47
C ARG A 374 -2.97 21.40 9.45
N ALA A 375 -2.76 20.11 9.64
CA ALA A 375 -3.47 19.32 10.64
C ALA A 375 -3.18 19.84 12.05
N HIS A 376 -1.91 20.08 12.38
CA HIS A 376 -1.50 20.60 13.68
C HIS A 376 -1.99 22.03 13.94
N ASP A 377 -1.99 22.92 12.93
CA ASP A 377 -2.55 24.28 13.02
C ASP A 377 -4.06 24.26 13.32
N LEU A 378 -4.76 23.23 12.84
CA LEU A 378 -6.17 22.96 13.17
C LEU A 378 -6.38 22.27 14.54
N GLY A 379 -5.30 22.00 15.28
CA GLY A 379 -5.33 21.30 16.57
C GLY A 379 -5.66 19.81 16.45
N LYS A 380 -5.32 19.17 15.32
CA LYS A 380 -5.63 17.78 15.00
C LYS A 380 -4.36 16.95 14.88
N ILE A 381 -4.43 15.66 15.18
CA ILE A 381 -3.33 14.74 14.86
C ILE A 381 -3.27 14.48 13.36
N TRP A 382 -2.08 14.09 12.89
CA TRP A 382 -1.85 13.64 11.52
C TRP A 382 -1.41 12.17 11.49
N MET A 383 -2.12 11.36 10.68
CA MET A 383 -1.72 9.99 10.37
C MET A 383 -1.11 9.96 8.97
N GLN A 384 0.22 9.86 8.92
CA GLN A 384 1.01 9.93 7.69
C GLN A 384 0.87 8.64 6.86
N PRO A 385 0.53 8.72 5.56
CA PRO A 385 0.65 7.58 4.66
C PRO A 385 2.12 7.24 4.38
N VAL A 386 2.45 5.96 4.44
CA VAL A 386 3.75 5.41 4.06
C VAL A 386 3.55 4.34 3.02
N SER A 387 4.28 4.42 1.90
CA SER A 387 4.05 3.60 0.71
C SER A 387 5.33 2.92 0.23
N VAL A 388 5.17 1.78 -0.43
CA VAL A 388 6.25 1.03 -1.09
C VAL A 388 6.30 1.36 -2.58
N GLN A 389 5.26 0.97 -3.29
CA GLN A 389 5.09 1.13 -4.73
C GLN A 389 3.59 1.09 -5.08
N ASP A 390 3.27 1.36 -6.34
CA ASP A 390 1.91 1.30 -6.87
C ASP A 390 1.97 0.92 -8.36
N ALA A 391 1.45 -0.25 -8.70
CA ALA A 391 1.33 -0.71 -10.08
C ALA A 391 0.02 -1.50 -10.23
N ARG A 392 -0.92 -0.96 -11.01
CA ARG A 392 -2.32 -1.40 -11.11
C ARG A 392 -2.65 -1.91 -12.51
N PRO A 393 -2.39 -3.16 -12.83
CA PRO A 393 -2.62 -3.71 -14.17
C PRO A 393 -4.05 -3.50 -14.67
N ASN A 394 -5.03 -3.75 -13.80
CA ASN A 394 -6.45 -3.62 -14.13
C ASN A 394 -6.94 -2.18 -14.36
N GLN A 395 -6.15 -1.18 -13.94
CA GLN A 395 -6.42 0.25 -14.16
C GLN A 395 -5.52 0.85 -15.25
N GLY A 396 -4.50 0.13 -15.71
CA GLY A 396 -3.56 0.58 -16.73
C GLY A 396 -2.66 1.75 -16.27
N ILE A 397 -2.34 1.83 -14.98
CA ILE A 397 -1.51 2.90 -14.40
C ILE A 397 -0.48 2.35 -13.41
N TYR A 398 0.64 3.08 -13.27
CA TYR A 398 1.62 2.85 -12.21
C TYR A 398 2.28 4.15 -11.78
N ASP A 399 2.86 4.14 -10.59
CA ASP A 399 3.76 5.17 -10.10
C ASP A 399 5.19 4.65 -10.06
N GLU A 400 6.16 5.53 -10.35
CA GLU A 400 7.58 5.18 -10.24
C GLU A 400 8.02 5.23 -8.79
N ALA A 401 8.22 4.05 -8.21
CA ALA A 401 8.68 3.92 -6.82
C ALA A 401 10.17 4.18 -6.64
N GLY A 402 10.96 4.03 -7.70
CA GLY A 402 12.42 4.17 -7.64
C GLY A 402 13.06 3.17 -6.68
N ASN A 403 12.79 1.87 -6.86
CA ASN A 403 13.25 0.82 -5.95
C ASN A 403 12.69 1.04 -4.53
N THR A 404 13.53 1.24 -3.50
CA THR A 404 13.10 1.55 -2.14
C THR A 404 12.94 3.05 -1.85
N ALA A 405 13.11 3.93 -2.87
CA ALA A 405 13.13 5.38 -2.63
C ALA A 405 11.81 5.91 -2.09
N THR A 406 10.66 5.44 -2.61
CA THR A 406 9.34 5.85 -2.10
C THR A 406 9.13 5.42 -0.65
N LEU A 407 9.47 4.18 -0.31
CA LEU A 407 9.39 3.71 1.08
C LEU A 407 10.24 4.57 2.01
N ARG A 408 11.49 4.83 1.64
CA ARG A 408 12.41 5.63 2.45
C ARG A 408 11.96 7.09 2.57
N ALA A 409 11.52 7.71 1.49
CA ALA A 409 11.05 9.09 1.47
C ALA A 409 9.79 9.27 2.34
N THR A 410 8.79 8.42 2.19
CA THR A 410 7.53 8.54 2.95
C THR A 410 7.74 8.29 4.45
N TRP A 411 8.63 7.37 4.84
CA TRP A 411 9.04 7.20 6.23
C TRP A 411 9.83 8.41 6.76
N THR A 412 10.72 8.98 5.95
CA THR A 412 11.50 10.16 6.34
C THR A 412 10.57 11.33 6.65
N HIS A 413 9.57 11.59 5.80
CA HIS A 413 8.54 12.60 6.07
C HIS A 413 7.74 12.29 7.34
N ALA A 414 7.33 11.03 7.57
CA ALA A 414 6.65 10.67 8.81
C ALA A 414 7.47 11.01 10.07
N ILE A 415 8.78 10.82 10.01
CA ILE A 415 9.71 11.05 11.13
C ILE A 415 10.04 12.54 11.28
N GLU A 416 10.45 13.20 10.20
CA GLU A 416 11.02 14.55 10.24
C GLU A 416 9.94 15.64 10.32
N ASP A 417 8.80 15.43 9.68
CA ASP A 417 7.67 16.37 9.73
C ASP A 417 6.84 16.21 11.01
N GLY A 418 7.12 15.20 11.83
CA GLY A 418 6.54 15.04 13.15
C GLY A 418 5.14 14.42 13.17
N ALA A 419 4.81 13.54 12.21
CA ALA A 419 3.54 12.82 12.21
C ALA A 419 3.25 12.16 13.55
N ASP A 420 1.97 12.11 13.94
CA ASP A 420 1.54 11.48 15.19
C ASP A 420 1.36 9.98 15.04
N TRP A 421 0.71 9.57 13.95
CA TRP A 421 0.50 8.18 13.57
C TRP A 421 0.98 7.93 12.14
N VAL A 422 1.10 6.66 11.79
CA VAL A 422 1.43 6.21 10.44
C VAL A 422 0.43 5.18 9.98
N GLN A 423 0.05 5.25 8.71
CA GLN A 423 -0.66 4.20 7.99
C GLN A 423 0.20 3.69 6.85
N LEU A 424 0.55 2.41 6.90
CA LEU A 424 1.20 1.72 5.78
C LEU A 424 0.15 1.41 4.72
N THR A 425 0.35 1.88 3.53
CA THR A 425 -0.60 1.76 2.43
C THR A 425 0.03 0.91 1.32
N THR A 426 -0.16 -0.45 1.34
CA THR A 426 -1.11 -1.22 2.15
C THR A 426 -0.46 -2.41 2.85
N TRP A 427 -1.17 -3.14 3.75
CA TRP A 427 -0.69 -4.44 4.21
C TRP A 427 -0.65 -5.44 3.06
N ASN A 428 -1.76 -5.61 2.32
CA ASN A 428 -1.96 -6.73 1.40
C ASN A 428 -2.80 -6.40 0.16
N ASP A 429 -2.80 -5.16 -0.36
CA ASP A 429 -3.43 -4.92 -1.65
C ASP A 429 -2.47 -5.27 -2.80
N TYR A 430 -2.54 -6.53 -3.21
CA TYR A 430 -1.75 -7.07 -4.32
C TYR A 430 -2.22 -6.60 -5.68
N SER A 431 -3.46 -6.09 -5.82
CA SER A 431 -3.94 -5.52 -7.08
C SER A 431 -3.37 -4.15 -7.41
N GLU A 432 -2.83 -3.48 -6.39
CA GLU A 432 -2.06 -2.24 -6.52
C GLU A 432 -0.54 -2.49 -6.45
N GLY A 433 -0.10 -3.71 -6.13
CA GLY A 433 1.32 -4.02 -5.89
C GLY A 433 1.90 -3.27 -4.70
N SER A 434 1.05 -2.80 -3.78
CA SER A 434 1.42 -1.88 -2.70
C SER A 434 1.67 -2.56 -1.35
N GLN A 435 1.76 -3.88 -1.33
CA GLN A 435 1.83 -4.69 -0.11
C GLN A 435 3.14 -4.52 0.65
N PHE A 436 3.03 -4.34 1.99
CA PHE A 436 4.12 -4.45 2.96
C PHE A 436 4.23 -5.87 3.54
N ALA A 437 3.14 -6.64 3.49
CA ALA A 437 3.14 -8.04 3.91
C ALA A 437 4.16 -8.85 3.11
N PRO A 438 4.77 -9.86 3.72
CA PRO A 438 5.68 -10.74 3.00
C PRO A 438 4.99 -11.38 1.80
N SER A 439 5.65 -11.32 0.64
CA SER A 439 5.11 -11.76 -0.64
C SER A 439 6.07 -12.68 -1.38
N LEU A 440 5.57 -13.34 -2.42
CA LEU A 440 6.38 -14.29 -3.20
C LEU A 440 7.61 -13.61 -3.83
N HIS A 441 7.43 -12.38 -4.35
CA HIS A 441 8.48 -11.68 -5.09
C HIS A 441 9.35 -10.76 -4.23
N ASN A 442 8.91 -10.43 -3.01
CA ASN A 442 9.61 -9.48 -2.15
C ASN A 442 10.10 -10.11 -0.83
N GLY A 443 9.71 -11.35 -0.55
CA GLY A 443 10.03 -11.95 0.74
C GLY A 443 9.61 -11.03 1.89
N TYR A 444 10.52 -10.82 2.82
CA TYR A 444 10.33 -9.91 3.96
C TYR A 444 10.97 -8.53 3.77
N ALA A 445 11.58 -8.23 2.61
CA ALA A 445 12.44 -7.07 2.43
C ALA A 445 11.75 -5.74 2.83
N TYR A 446 10.57 -5.46 2.31
CA TYR A 446 9.86 -4.21 2.61
C TYR A 446 9.39 -4.12 4.06
N LEU A 447 8.99 -5.24 4.65
CA LEU A 447 8.60 -5.29 6.06
C LEU A 447 9.80 -5.09 7.00
N ASP A 448 10.97 -5.62 6.65
CA ASP A 448 12.22 -5.42 7.39
C ASP A 448 12.68 -3.97 7.37
N LEU A 449 12.69 -3.35 6.18
CA LEU A 449 12.99 -1.93 6.02
C LEU A 449 12.00 -1.07 6.82
N THR A 450 10.71 -1.42 6.74
CA THR A 450 9.67 -0.77 7.55
C THR A 450 9.97 -0.86 9.04
N SER A 451 10.37 -2.02 9.56
CA SER A 451 10.70 -2.19 10.97
C SER A 451 11.86 -1.30 11.43
N TYR A 452 12.85 -1.02 10.55
CA TYR A 452 13.95 -0.10 10.82
C TYR A 452 13.47 1.33 11.03
N TYR A 453 12.69 1.85 10.07
CA TYR A 453 12.14 3.21 10.13
C TYR A 453 11.07 3.36 11.22
N LEU A 454 10.20 2.35 11.41
CA LEU A 454 9.22 2.30 12.49
C LEU A 454 9.89 2.43 13.87
N THR A 455 11.02 1.75 14.07
CA THR A 455 11.76 1.87 15.33
C THR A 455 12.22 3.30 15.55
N ARG A 456 12.79 3.95 14.54
CA ARG A 456 13.18 5.38 14.60
C ARG A 456 11.98 6.28 14.90
N PHE A 457 10.87 6.08 14.18
CA PHE A 457 9.64 6.86 14.35
C PHE A 457 9.12 6.76 15.79
N LYS A 458 9.07 5.57 16.35
CA LYS A 458 8.51 5.34 17.68
C LYS A 458 9.46 5.75 18.82
N THR A 459 10.74 5.45 18.69
CA THR A 459 11.71 5.63 19.78
C THR A 459 12.49 6.94 19.72
N GLY A 460 12.46 7.63 18.58
CA GLY A 460 13.27 8.82 18.33
C GLY A 460 14.73 8.53 18.05
N SER A 461 15.15 7.25 18.00
CA SER A 461 16.53 6.84 17.75
C SER A 461 16.61 5.73 16.71
N TRP A 462 17.59 5.83 15.79
CA TRP A 462 17.85 4.75 14.87
C TRP A 462 18.34 3.51 15.64
N PRO A 463 17.84 2.31 15.31
CA PRO A 463 18.40 1.09 15.90
C PRO A 463 19.84 0.89 15.41
N ALA A 464 20.71 0.39 16.28
CA ALA A 464 22.08 0.09 15.92
C ALA A 464 22.12 -1.07 14.90
N ILE A 465 22.89 -0.88 13.83
CA ILE A 465 23.15 -1.93 12.85
C ILE A 465 24.21 -2.86 13.45
N VAL A 466 23.85 -4.10 13.68
CA VAL A 466 24.69 -5.09 14.38
C VAL A 466 25.05 -6.28 13.49
N ARG A 467 24.45 -6.38 12.29
CA ARG A 467 24.69 -7.44 11.31
C ARG A 467 24.76 -6.86 9.91
N ASP A 468 25.76 -7.31 9.15
CA ASP A 468 25.84 -6.98 7.73
C ASP A 468 24.65 -7.65 7.01
N THR A 469 23.87 -6.86 6.28
CA THR A 469 22.71 -7.35 5.54
C THR A 469 22.55 -6.56 4.25
N LEU A 470 22.25 -7.24 3.18
CA LEU A 470 21.96 -6.68 1.86
C LEU A 470 20.47 -6.84 1.54
N TYR A 471 19.91 -5.81 0.94
CA TYR A 471 18.63 -5.86 0.23
C TYR A 471 18.89 -5.43 -1.21
N LEU A 472 18.47 -6.27 -2.14
CA LEU A 472 18.64 -6.05 -3.57
C LEU A 472 17.26 -5.87 -4.19
N THR A 473 17.02 -4.78 -4.92
CA THR A 473 15.75 -4.52 -5.57
C THR A 473 15.93 -4.16 -7.03
N ALA A 474 15.11 -4.73 -7.91
CA ALA A 474 15.07 -4.41 -9.33
C ALA A 474 13.72 -4.79 -9.94
N ARG A 475 13.40 -4.24 -11.11
CA ARG A 475 12.39 -4.81 -11.99
C ARG A 475 12.94 -6.03 -12.71
N THR A 476 12.03 -6.92 -13.13
CA THR A 476 12.37 -8.07 -13.99
C THR A 476 12.35 -7.70 -15.47
N GLN A 477 11.97 -6.47 -15.80
CA GLN A 477 11.88 -5.94 -17.15
C GLN A 477 12.19 -4.44 -17.18
N PHE A 478 12.51 -3.92 -18.35
CA PHE A 478 12.66 -2.48 -18.55
C PHE A 478 11.30 -1.80 -18.59
N ALA A 479 11.20 -0.59 -18.05
CA ALA A 479 9.94 0.13 -18.00
C ALA A 479 9.32 0.40 -19.38
N ALA A 480 10.16 0.50 -20.41
CA ALA A 480 9.76 0.71 -21.80
C ALA A 480 9.61 -0.60 -22.61
N ALA A 481 9.67 -1.78 -21.95
CA ALA A 481 9.47 -3.04 -22.66
C ALA A 481 8.00 -3.22 -23.02
N ASP A 482 7.72 -3.49 -24.30
CA ASP A 482 6.37 -3.82 -24.76
C ASP A 482 6.09 -5.31 -24.52
N PRO A 483 4.94 -5.68 -23.94
CA PRO A 483 4.57 -7.08 -23.78
C PRO A 483 4.34 -7.75 -25.14
N THR A 484 4.77 -8.99 -25.27
CA THR A 484 4.61 -9.79 -26.50
C THR A 484 3.38 -10.69 -26.48
N GLY A 485 2.71 -10.81 -25.34
CA GLY A 485 1.47 -11.58 -25.19
C GLY A 485 0.22 -10.78 -25.57
N ASP A 486 -0.94 -11.35 -25.34
CA ASP A 486 -2.24 -10.80 -25.76
C ASP A 486 -2.77 -9.68 -24.86
N GLN A 487 -1.94 -9.13 -23.96
CA GLN A 487 -2.28 -8.02 -23.08
C GLN A 487 -2.63 -6.76 -23.87
N SER A 488 -3.90 -6.35 -23.85
CA SER A 488 -4.39 -5.17 -24.57
C SER A 488 -4.45 -3.89 -23.71
N LEU A 489 -4.39 -3.99 -22.39
CA LEU A 489 -4.28 -2.88 -21.45
C LEU A 489 -2.91 -2.90 -20.79
N VAL A 490 -2.02 -1.99 -21.18
CA VAL A 490 -0.71 -1.78 -20.56
C VAL A 490 -0.76 -0.61 -19.59
N MET A 491 0.07 -0.68 -18.54
CA MET A 491 0.17 0.40 -17.56
C MET A 491 0.97 1.56 -18.14
N SER A 492 0.47 2.76 -17.93
CA SER A 492 1.15 4.02 -18.21
C SER A 492 1.53 4.74 -16.91
N LEU A 493 2.58 5.54 -16.98
CA LEU A 493 3.06 6.31 -15.84
C LEU A 493 2.01 7.35 -15.40
N ARG A 494 1.69 7.37 -14.12
CA ARG A 494 0.79 8.36 -13.54
C ARG A 494 1.41 9.76 -13.65
N ARG A 495 0.59 10.74 -14.04
CA ARG A 495 1.01 12.14 -14.12
C ARG A 495 1.48 12.64 -12.74
N GLY A 496 2.65 13.26 -12.72
CA GLY A 496 3.26 13.77 -11.49
C GLY A 496 4.16 12.78 -10.77
N SER A 497 4.20 11.53 -11.22
CA SER A 497 5.17 10.54 -10.75
C SER A 497 6.58 10.82 -11.26
N ALA A 498 7.60 10.26 -10.62
CA ALA A 498 8.98 10.30 -11.10
C ALA A 498 9.10 9.63 -12.48
N ALA A 499 10.09 10.03 -13.26
CA ALA A 499 10.43 9.33 -14.51
C ALA A 499 10.84 7.88 -14.20
N PRO A 500 10.49 6.91 -15.08
CA PRO A 500 10.87 5.52 -14.90
C PRO A 500 12.37 5.35 -14.73
N ARG A 501 12.75 4.54 -13.74
CA ARG A 501 14.14 4.31 -13.39
C ARG A 501 14.47 2.82 -13.54
N ASP A 502 15.12 2.46 -14.66
CA ASP A 502 15.62 1.11 -14.88
C ASP A 502 16.95 0.92 -14.13
N SER A 503 16.85 0.57 -12.85
CA SER A 503 18.00 0.41 -11.96
C SER A 503 17.85 -0.78 -11.03
N VAL A 504 19.01 -1.34 -10.66
CA VAL A 504 19.17 -2.23 -9.52
C VAL A 504 19.62 -1.37 -8.33
N GLU A 505 18.94 -1.46 -7.20
CA GLU A 505 19.39 -0.85 -5.96
C GLU A 505 19.97 -1.89 -5.03
N VAL A 506 21.18 -1.63 -4.55
CA VAL A 506 21.82 -2.36 -3.47
C VAL A 506 21.70 -1.51 -2.21
N LEU A 507 20.85 -1.94 -1.29
CA LEU A 507 20.71 -1.29 0.00
C LEU A 507 21.49 -2.12 1.04
N SER A 508 22.61 -1.59 1.52
CA SER A 508 23.50 -2.28 2.43
C SER A 508 23.38 -1.71 3.85
N PHE A 509 23.16 -2.61 4.81
CA PHE A 509 23.28 -2.35 6.24
C PHE A 509 24.60 -2.92 6.70
N LEU A 510 25.55 -2.08 7.12
CA LEU A 510 26.90 -2.49 7.48
C LEU A 510 27.20 -2.21 8.94
N ALA A 511 27.55 -3.24 9.69
CA ALA A 511 27.97 -3.12 11.08
C ALA A 511 29.37 -2.46 11.25
N ALA A 512 30.20 -2.54 10.21
CA ALA A 512 31.53 -1.92 10.12
C ALA A 512 31.84 -1.64 8.63
N PRO A 513 32.83 -0.77 8.31
CA PRO A 513 33.25 -0.52 6.94
C PRO A 513 33.58 -1.82 6.19
N ALA A 514 33.18 -1.90 4.91
CA ALA A 514 33.35 -3.08 4.08
C ALA A 514 33.41 -2.70 2.59
N VAL A 515 33.86 -3.64 1.77
CA VAL A 515 33.74 -3.58 0.31
C VAL A 515 32.43 -4.22 -0.10
N VAL A 516 31.63 -3.51 -0.88
CA VAL A 516 30.43 -4.04 -1.53
C VAL A 516 30.76 -4.33 -2.99
N ARG A 517 30.50 -5.56 -3.43
CA ARG A 517 30.66 -5.97 -4.82
C ARG A 517 29.30 -6.30 -5.38
N THR A 518 29.01 -5.78 -6.57
CA THR A 518 27.71 -5.94 -7.22
C THR A 518 27.92 -6.46 -8.63
N ALA A 519 27.07 -7.37 -9.07
CA ALA A 519 26.97 -7.81 -10.46
C ALA A 519 25.54 -7.58 -10.96
N VAL A 520 25.40 -6.98 -12.15
CA VAL A 520 24.12 -6.72 -12.82
C VAL A 520 24.27 -7.19 -14.28
N GLY A 521 23.71 -8.35 -14.61
CA GLY A 521 23.99 -9.05 -15.87
C GLY A 521 25.50 -9.24 -16.07
N SER A 522 26.04 -8.66 -17.15
CA SER A 522 27.50 -8.73 -17.42
C SER A 522 28.34 -7.63 -16.75
N ALA A 523 27.69 -6.62 -16.13
CA ALA A 523 28.41 -5.53 -15.49
C ALA A 523 28.78 -5.90 -14.04
N LYS A 524 29.93 -5.40 -13.59
CA LYS A 524 30.40 -5.54 -12.20
C LYS A 524 30.80 -4.18 -11.66
N ASP A 525 30.52 -3.98 -10.40
CA ASP A 525 30.94 -2.82 -9.64
C ASP A 525 31.56 -3.22 -8.31
N THR A 526 32.43 -2.38 -7.77
CA THR A 526 33.06 -2.60 -6.46
C THR A 526 33.36 -1.25 -5.83
N HIS A 527 32.83 -1.02 -4.63
CA HIS A 527 33.08 0.20 -3.88
C HIS A 527 33.28 -0.08 -2.40
N GLU A 528 33.95 0.84 -1.71
CA GLU A 528 34.06 0.84 -0.25
C GLU A 528 32.87 1.60 0.34
N ALA A 529 32.23 1.01 1.37
CA ALA A 529 31.14 1.64 2.09
C ALA A 529 31.48 1.69 3.59
N PRO A 530 31.24 2.82 4.27
CA PRO A 530 31.41 2.93 5.73
C PRO A 530 30.34 2.13 6.47
N ALA A 531 30.45 2.02 7.81
CA ALA A 531 29.38 1.49 8.64
C ALA A 531 28.10 2.33 8.47
N GLY A 532 26.93 1.68 8.51
CA GLY A 532 25.65 2.36 8.36
C GLY A 532 24.77 1.79 7.26
N LEU A 533 23.72 2.53 6.92
CA LEU A 533 22.81 2.25 5.82
C LEU A 533 23.23 3.03 4.57
N HIS A 534 23.48 2.32 3.48
CA HIS A 534 23.88 2.90 2.20
C HIS A 534 23.01 2.37 1.07
N SER A 535 22.70 3.24 0.11
CA SER A 535 21.94 2.90 -1.11
C SER A 535 22.81 3.19 -2.32
N GLU A 536 23.02 2.22 -3.16
CA GLU A 536 23.73 2.34 -4.43
C GLU A 536 22.81 1.91 -5.56
N LEU A 537 22.91 2.63 -6.67
CA LEU A 537 22.10 2.41 -7.87
C LEU A 537 23.02 2.07 -9.05
N LEU A 538 22.74 0.94 -9.69
CA LEU A 538 23.38 0.53 -10.92
C LEU A 538 22.34 0.45 -12.05
N PRO A 539 22.72 0.75 -13.31
CA PRO A 539 21.79 0.56 -14.43
C PRO A 539 21.35 -0.89 -14.57
N LEU A 540 20.05 -1.10 -14.74
CA LEU A 540 19.48 -2.43 -15.03
C LEU A 540 20.05 -2.99 -16.33
N LYS A 541 20.42 -4.24 -16.32
CA LYS A 541 20.87 -5.00 -17.49
C LYS A 541 20.18 -6.36 -17.54
N PRO A 542 19.98 -6.94 -18.74
CA PRO A 542 19.46 -8.29 -18.83
C PRO A 542 20.34 -9.31 -18.09
N GLY A 543 19.71 -10.26 -17.44
CA GLY A 543 20.35 -11.30 -16.64
C GLY A 543 20.13 -11.14 -15.15
N THR A 544 20.84 -11.93 -14.37
CA THR A 544 20.75 -11.94 -12.90
C THR A 544 21.43 -10.73 -12.27
N SER A 545 21.01 -10.37 -11.07
CA SER A 545 21.62 -9.33 -10.23
C SER A 545 21.99 -9.91 -8.88
N SER A 546 23.21 -9.65 -8.42
CA SER A 546 23.71 -10.12 -7.12
C SER A 546 24.59 -9.07 -6.45
N ALA A 547 24.72 -9.17 -5.13
CA ALA A 547 25.64 -8.34 -4.36
C ALA A 547 26.27 -9.13 -3.21
N GLU A 548 27.50 -8.80 -2.84
CA GLU A 548 28.19 -9.35 -1.68
C GLU A 548 28.89 -8.27 -0.86
N VAL A 549 28.93 -8.45 0.46
CA VAL A 549 29.74 -7.68 1.40
C VAL A 549 31.01 -8.44 1.71
N VAL A 550 32.15 -7.83 1.48
CA VAL A 550 33.47 -8.43 1.74
C VAL A 550 34.22 -7.61 2.80
N ARG A 551 34.74 -8.27 3.82
CA ARG A 551 35.59 -7.68 4.86
C ARG A 551 36.74 -8.62 5.18
N GLU A 552 37.97 -8.10 5.19
CA GLU A 552 39.19 -8.89 5.45
C GLU A 552 39.31 -10.10 4.51
N GLY A 553 38.95 -9.93 3.23
CA GLY A 553 38.99 -10.97 2.22
C GLY A 553 37.96 -12.09 2.37
N ARG A 554 36.94 -11.92 3.25
CA ARG A 554 35.88 -12.90 3.48
C ARG A 554 34.51 -12.30 3.17
N THR A 555 33.66 -13.07 2.48
CA THR A 555 32.26 -12.72 2.28
C THR A 555 31.52 -12.77 3.65
N ARG A 556 30.82 -11.70 3.99
CA ARG A 556 30.04 -11.53 5.22
C ARG A 556 28.55 -11.67 4.99
N ALA A 557 28.07 -11.22 3.83
CA ALA A 557 26.70 -11.32 3.37
C ALA A 557 26.69 -11.42 1.87
N GLU A 558 25.76 -12.16 1.28
CA GLU A 558 25.56 -12.25 -0.15
C GLU A 558 24.07 -12.38 -0.45
N VAL A 559 23.62 -11.85 -1.58
CA VAL A 559 22.25 -11.92 -2.06
C VAL A 559 22.25 -11.98 -3.58
N GLU A 560 21.36 -12.78 -4.12
CA GLU A 560 21.02 -12.82 -5.54
C GLU A 560 19.51 -12.61 -5.70
N LEU A 561 19.10 -11.79 -6.68
CA LEU A 561 17.71 -11.63 -7.03
C LEU A 561 17.29 -12.85 -7.88
N PRO A 562 16.30 -13.65 -7.43
CA PRO A 562 15.97 -14.93 -8.10
C PRO A 562 15.28 -14.74 -9.45
N TYR A 563 14.96 -13.51 -9.82
CA TYR A 563 14.25 -13.15 -11.04
C TYR A 563 15.17 -12.33 -11.96
N PRO A 564 15.69 -12.92 -13.05
CA PRO A 564 16.53 -12.19 -13.98
C PRO A 564 15.74 -11.14 -14.75
N ALA A 565 16.38 -10.02 -15.06
CA ALA A 565 15.79 -9.01 -15.91
C ALA A 565 15.85 -9.45 -17.38
N ASP A 566 14.77 -9.20 -18.15
CA ASP A 566 14.67 -9.49 -19.57
C ASP A 566 14.22 -8.24 -20.36
N ARG A 567 14.54 -8.25 -21.67
CA ARG A 567 14.06 -7.24 -22.63
C ARG A 567 12.76 -7.66 -23.31
N SER A 568 12.51 -8.96 -23.42
CA SER A 568 11.33 -9.54 -24.02
C SER A 568 10.46 -10.11 -22.92
N VAL A 569 9.24 -9.61 -22.79
CA VAL A 569 8.31 -9.98 -21.73
C VAL A 569 6.97 -10.35 -22.33
N GLU A 570 6.36 -11.37 -21.80
CA GLU A 570 5.02 -11.80 -22.23
C GLU A 570 3.95 -10.88 -21.66
N VAL A 571 4.08 -10.54 -20.41
CA VAL A 571 3.16 -9.69 -19.65
C VAL A 571 3.93 -8.52 -19.02
N GLN A 572 3.37 -7.31 -19.10
CA GLN A 572 3.95 -6.15 -18.44
C GLN A 572 3.86 -6.28 -16.93
N ASP A 573 5.02 -6.18 -16.25
CA ASP A 573 5.13 -6.07 -14.80
C ASP A 573 6.09 -4.94 -14.43
N LEU A 574 5.55 -3.88 -13.86
CA LEU A 574 6.33 -2.70 -13.49
C LEU A 574 6.59 -2.61 -11.98
N GLN A 575 6.32 -3.69 -11.24
CA GLN A 575 6.70 -3.78 -9.82
C GLN A 575 8.21 -4.00 -9.67
N TYR A 576 8.75 -3.51 -8.56
CA TYR A 576 10.10 -3.87 -8.11
C TYR A 576 10.03 -5.14 -7.29
N TYR A 577 10.94 -6.06 -7.57
CA TYR A 577 11.14 -7.30 -6.85
C TYR A 577 12.31 -7.13 -5.88
N ALA A 578 12.30 -7.85 -4.78
CA ALA A 578 13.30 -7.72 -3.74
C ALA A 578 13.83 -9.06 -3.25
N ALA A 579 15.10 -9.09 -2.89
CA ALA A 579 15.73 -10.18 -2.17
C ALA A 579 16.60 -9.64 -1.03
N THR A 580 16.86 -10.47 -0.01
CA THR A 580 17.72 -10.08 1.10
C THR A 580 18.64 -11.22 1.53
N SER A 581 19.84 -10.87 1.97
CA SER A 581 20.78 -11.82 2.63
C SER A 581 20.39 -12.12 4.09
N GLY A 582 19.40 -11.42 4.63
CA GLY A 582 18.92 -11.57 5.99
C GLY A 582 17.89 -12.69 6.13
N ARG A 583 16.63 -12.34 6.19
CA ARG A 583 15.54 -13.31 6.28
C ARG A 583 15.23 -13.87 4.90
N GLY A 584 15.62 -15.11 4.64
CA GLY A 584 15.30 -15.80 3.39
C GLY A 584 13.78 -15.82 3.12
N SER A 585 13.43 -15.76 1.84
CA SER A 585 12.07 -15.96 1.34
C SER A 585 11.66 -17.41 1.38
#